data_1f2361841f50ff5943324c8adc85715b
#
_entry.id   1f2361841f50ff5943324c8adc85715b
#
_cell.length_a   1.000
_cell.length_b   1.000
_cell.length_c   1.000
_cell.angle_alpha   90.00
_cell.angle_beta   90.00
_cell.angle_gamma   90.00
#
_symmetry.space_group_name_H-M   'P 1'
#
loop_
_entity.id
_entity.type
_entity.pdbx_description
1 polymer ?
#
loop_
_entity_poly.entity_id
_entity_poly.type
_entity_poly.pdbx_seq_one_letter_code
_entity_poly.pdbx_strand_id
1 'polypeptide(L)'
;FPSIIDGGDKLCIRCGHCVAVCPHGAMSHAIMKPEKCQPVNDDWLFGPEQVEHFLRYRRSIRNYKNKQVEQEILTKLINAARFAPSAHNFQPVKWLVIYERDEVQRMAGFVIDWMRHLIKEDSPLVAAMNLNRVVSSWEEGNDLICRNAPHVIVTHAHKEDRTAPAACTIALTYLELAASSFDLGACWAGYFNAAATLWPPMQQELGFPEGNVNFGAMMVGYPKFKYQRLPLRNDAEIIWR
;
A
#
# COMPACT_ATOMS: atom_id res chain seq x y z
N PHE A 1 22.35 2.32 -36.24
CA PHE A 1 21.51 1.65 -35.25
C PHE A 1 21.82 2.24 -33.88
N PRO A 2 20.82 2.50 -33.03
CA PRO A 2 21.06 2.91 -31.67
C PRO A 2 21.82 1.79 -30.94
N SER A 3 22.95 2.12 -30.33
CA SER A 3 23.77 1.21 -29.55
C SER A 3 23.97 1.77 -28.15
N ILE A 4 24.19 0.89 -27.20
CA ILE A 4 24.56 1.29 -25.84
C ILE A 4 26.00 1.80 -25.89
N ILE A 5 26.24 2.97 -25.29
CA ILE A 5 27.61 3.54 -25.14
C ILE A 5 28.45 2.60 -24.26
N ASP A 6 29.76 2.67 -24.42
CA ASP A 6 30.72 1.90 -23.60
C ASP A 6 30.46 2.14 -22.11
N GLY A 7 30.29 1.06 -21.33
CA GLY A 7 29.97 1.14 -19.91
C GLY A 7 28.48 1.51 -19.60
N GLY A 8 27.62 1.68 -20.60
CA GLY A 8 26.22 2.02 -20.41
C GLY A 8 25.41 0.93 -19.71
N ASP A 9 25.88 -0.33 -19.75
CA ASP A 9 25.34 -1.44 -18.98
C ASP A 9 25.43 -1.21 -17.47
N LYS A 10 26.46 -0.53 -16.99
CA LYS A 10 26.67 -0.17 -15.57
C LYS A 10 25.76 0.98 -15.13
N LEU A 11 25.30 1.80 -16.07
CA LEU A 11 24.40 2.93 -15.80
C LEU A 11 22.93 2.56 -15.96
N CYS A 12 22.63 1.38 -16.49
CA CYS A 12 21.29 0.93 -16.78
C CYS A 12 20.49 0.58 -15.50
N ILE A 13 19.44 1.36 -15.21
CA ILE A 13 18.54 1.13 -14.08
C ILE A 13 17.41 0.12 -14.38
N ARG A 14 17.46 -0.56 -15.52
CA ARG A 14 16.51 -1.60 -15.95
C ARG A 14 15.04 -1.11 -16.00
N CYS A 15 14.80 0.16 -16.31
CA CYS A 15 13.45 0.76 -16.33
C CYS A 15 12.60 0.35 -17.54
N GLY A 16 13.22 -0.21 -18.60
CA GLY A 16 12.50 -0.68 -19.79
C GLY A 16 12.06 0.43 -20.77
N HIS A 17 12.36 1.70 -20.55
CA HIS A 17 11.95 2.79 -21.43
C HIS A 17 12.41 2.58 -22.87
N CYS A 18 13.64 2.12 -23.07
CA CYS A 18 14.15 1.83 -24.42
C CYS A 18 13.36 0.73 -25.14
N VAL A 19 12.89 -0.28 -24.40
CA VAL A 19 12.05 -1.34 -24.94
C VAL A 19 10.64 -0.81 -25.24
N ALA A 20 10.07 -0.04 -24.31
CA ALA A 20 8.71 0.47 -24.41
C ALA A 20 8.52 1.50 -25.52
N VAL A 21 9.52 2.35 -25.80
CA VAL A 21 9.42 3.41 -26.81
C VAL A 21 9.72 2.94 -28.24
N CYS A 22 10.30 1.75 -28.41
CA CYS A 22 10.72 1.27 -29.74
C CYS A 22 9.51 0.75 -30.55
N PRO A 23 9.09 1.46 -31.62
CA PRO A 23 7.90 1.08 -32.37
C PRO A 23 8.04 -0.24 -33.16
N HIS A 24 9.30 -0.66 -33.41
CA HIS A 24 9.62 -1.87 -34.18
C HIS A 24 10.04 -3.05 -33.32
N GLY A 25 10.02 -2.92 -31.99
CA GLY A 25 10.49 -3.98 -31.08
C GLY A 25 11.97 -4.35 -31.23
N ALA A 26 12.77 -3.44 -31.84
CA ALA A 26 14.20 -3.70 -32.10
C ALA A 26 15.08 -3.60 -30.84
N MET A 27 14.59 -2.92 -29.81
CA MET A 27 15.30 -2.77 -28.55
C MET A 27 14.89 -3.86 -27.58
N SER A 28 15.85 -4.60 -27.04
CA SER A 28 15.61 -5.63 -26.03
C SER A 28 16.55 -5.45 -24.84
N HIS A 29 16.12 -5.93 -23.69
CA HIS A 29 16.93 -6.02 -22.48
C HIS A 29 16.98 -7.47 -22.01
N ALA A 30 18.05 -7.89 -21.33
CA ALA A 30 18.22 -9.28 -20.89
C ALA A 30 17.02 -9.84 -20.11
N ILE A 31 16.37 -9.00 -19.29
CA ILE A 31 15.20 -9.36 -18.50
C ILE A 31 13.87 -8.89 -19.10
N MET A 32 13.88 -8.08 -20.15
CA MET A 32 12.70 -7.54 -20.82
C MET A 32 12.83 -7.68 -22.32
N LYS A 33 12.23 -8.72 -22.87
CA LYS A 33 12.12 -8.90 -24.31
C LYS A 33 10.80 -8.28 -24.80
N PRO A 34 10.79 -7.59 -25.97
CA PRO A 34 9.58 -6.96 -26.52
C PRO A 34 8.39 -7.91 -26.56
N GLU A 35 8.60 -9.18 -26.93
CA GLU A 35 7.56 -10.20 -27.08
C GLU A 35 6.88 -10.57 -25.75
N LYS A 36 7.52 -10.24 -24.61
CA LYS A 36 6.98 -10.46 -23.26
C LYS A 36 6.31 -9.21 -22.67
N CYS A 37 6.45 -8.06 -23.33
CA CYS A 37 5.82 -6.82 -22.92
C CYS A 37 4.44 -6.73 -23.56
N GLN A 38 3.42 -6.41 -22.76
CA GLN A 38 2.09 -6.20 -23.30
C GLN A 38 2.06 -4.91 -24.12
N PRO A 39 1.44 -4.89 -25.31
CA PRO A 39 1.24 -3.66 -26.06
C PRO A 39 0.33 -2.70 -25.30
N VAL A 40 0.50 -1.41 -25.54
CA VAL A 40 -0.44 -0.40 -25.06
C VAL A 40 -1.79 -0.62 -25.76
N ASN A 41 -2.87 -0.56 -24.98
CA ASN A 41 -4.24 -0.56 -25.52
C ASN A 41 -4.80 0.85 -25.39
N ASP A 42 -4.92 1.55 -26.50
CA ASP A 42 -5.37 2.94 -26.53
C ASP A 42 -6.82 3.11 -26.04
N ASP A 43 -7.66 2.09 -26.19
CA ASP A 43 -9.05 2.10 -25.70
C ASP A 43 -9.14 2.11 -24.16
N TRP A 44 -8.05 1.76 -23.49
CA TRP A 44 -7.97 1.75 -22.03
C TRP A 44 -7.32 3.00 -21.43
N LEU A 45 -6.94 3.95 -22.26
CA LEU A 45 -6.42 5.24 -21.81
C LEU A 45 -7.58 6.14 -21.39
N PHE A 46 -7.53 6.60 -20.15
CA PHE A 46 -8.57 7.45 -19.58
C PHE A 46 -8.40 8.92 -19.98
N GLY A 47 -9.51 9.57 -20.35
CA GLY A 47 -9.55 11.03 -20.47
C GLY A 47 -9.50 11.74 -19.10
N PRO A 48 -9.23 13.07 -19.09
CA PRO A 48 -9.07 13.83 -17.84
C PRO A 48 -10.24 13.69 -16.86
N GLU A 49 -11.47 13.73 -17.34
CA GLU A 49 -12.68 13.63 -16.52
C GLU A 49 -12.80 12.23 -15.85
N GLN A 50 -12.44 11.18 -16.57
CA GLN A 50 -12.44 9.81 -16.05
C GLN A 50 -11.38 9.63 -14.97
N VAL A 51 -10.18 10.20 -15.20
CA VAL A 51 -9.09 10.17 -14.20
C VAL A 51 -9.49 10.96 -12.96
N GLU A 52 -10.05 12.18 -13.12
CA GLU A 52 -10.53 12.97 -11.98
C GLU A 52 -11.59 12.20 -11.19
N HIS A 53 -12.60 11.65 -11.86
CA HIS A 53 -13.62 10.84 -11.21
C HIS A 53 -13.03 9.65 -10.45
N PHE A 54 -12.14 8.89 -11.05
CA PHE A 54 -11.46 7.74 -10.46
C PHE A 54 -10.70 8.12 -9.18
N LEU A 55 -9.92 9.19 -9.21
CA LEU A 55 -9.15 9.67 -8.06
C LEU A 55 -10.08 10.18 -6.94
N ARG A 56 -11.17 10.87 -7.29
CA ARG A 56 -12.16 11.39 -6.32
C ARG A 56 -13.05 10.30 -5.72
N TYR A 57 -13.26 9.21 -6.45
CA TYR A 57 -14.08 8.08 -6.00
C TYR A 57 -13.42 7.31 -4.85
N ARG A 58 -12.09 7.26 -4.78
CA ARG A 58 -11.35 6.62 -3.70
C ARG A 58 -11.77 7.15 -2.33
N ARG A 59 -12.09 6.24 -1.43
CA ARG A 59 -12.47 6.52 -0.03
C ARG A 59 -11.72 5.59 0.92
N SER A 60 -11.40 6.10 2.11
CA SER A 60 -10.92 5.26 3.21
C SER A 60 -12.07 4.42 3.76
N ILE A 61 -12.14 3.18 3.35
CA ILE A 61 -13.21 2.25 3.73
C ILE A 61 -12.92 1.69 5.12
N ARG A 62 -13.87 1.86 6.04
CA ARG A 62 -13.74 1.45 7.45
C ARG A 62 -14.88 0.54 7.92
N ASN A 63 -15.75 0.14 7.00
CA ASN A 63 -16.85 -0.78 7.24
C ASN A 63 -16.85 -1.85 6.16
N TYR A 64 -16.58 -3.07 6.57
CA TYR A 64 -16.40 -4.20 5.67
C TYR A 64 -17.55 -5.19 5.81
N LYS A 65 -17.84 -5.93 4.73
CA LYS A 65 -18.70 -7.11 4.79
C LYS A 65 -17.97 -8.22 5.55
N ASN A 66 -18.73 -9.08 6.20
CA ASN A 66 -18.17 -10.31 6.79
C ASN A 66 -17.93 -11.37 5.69
N LYS A 67 -16.99 -11.06 4.79
CA LYS A 67 -16.61 -11.91 3.67
C LYS A 67 -15.10 -11.82 3.46
N GLN A 68 -14.46 -12.97 3.39
CA GLN A 68 -13.03 -13.08 3.01
C GLN A 68 -12.88 -12.77 1.53
N VAL A 69 -11.76 -12.16 1.15
CA VAL A 69 -11.39 -11.93 -0.25
C VAL A 69 -10.53 -13.10 -0.71
N GLU A 70 -10.83 -13.61 -1.87
CA GLU A 70 -10.09 -14.72 -2.46
C GLU A 70 -8.60 -14.32 -2.68
N GLN A 71 -7.67 -15.22 -2.34
CA GLN A 71 -6.22 -14.96 -2.45
C GLN A 71 -5.82 -14.54 -3.87
N GLU A 72 -6.48 -15.09 -4.88
CA GLU A 72 -6.24 -14.72 -6.28
C GLU A 72 -6.57 -13.24 -6.55
N ILE A 73 -7.65 -12.70 -5.97
CA ILE A 73 -8.04 -11.29 -6.11
C ILE A 73 -7.01 -10.39 -5.42
N LEU A 74 -6.60 -10.73 -4.19
CA LEU A 74 -5.55 -9.98 -3.48
C LEU A 74 -4.22 -10.03 -4.24
N THR A 75 -3.88 -11.16 -4.83
CA THR A 75 -2.68 -11.31 -5.65
C THR A 75 -2.75 -10.41 -6.89
N LYS A 76 -3.89 -10.37 -7.59
CA LYS A 76 -4.11 -9.46 -8.73
C LYS A 76 -4.00 -8.00 -8.31
N LEU A 77 -4.57 -7.64 -7.17
CA LEU A 77 -4.51 -6.28 -6.62
C LEU A 77 -3.05 -5.87 -6.32
N ILE A 78 -2.28 -6.73 -5.66
CA ILE A 78 -0.86 -6.49 -5.38
C ILE A 78 -0.05 -6.43 -6.68
N ASN A 79 -0.35 -7.29 -7.65
CA ASN A 79 0.29 -7.27 -8.96
C ASN A 79 0.01 -5.98 -9.76
N ALA A 80 -1.15 -5.36 -9.58
CA ALA A 80 -1.39 -4.02 -10.12
C ALA A 80 -0.55 -2.96 -9.38
N ALA A 81 -0.50 -3.03 -8.05
CA ALA A 81 0.22 -2.08 -7.22
C ALA A 81 1.76 -2.13 -7.38
N ARG A 82 2.33 -3.28 -7.76
CA ARG A 82 3.78 -3.42 -7.98
C ARG A 82 4.34 -2.57 -9.12
N PHE A 83 3.49 -2.02 -9.99
CA PHE A 83 3.89 -1.07 -11.03
C PHE A 83 4.09 0.36 -10.52
N ALA A 84 3.91 0.59 -9.22
CA ALA A 84 4.23 1.86 -8.59
C ALA A 84 5.70 2.25 -8.84
N PRO A 85 6.00 3.50 -9.16
CA PRO A 85 7.36 3.94 -9.42
C PRO A 85 8.21 3.86 -8.14
N SER A 86 9.51 3.62 -8.34
CA SER A 86 10.50 3.67 -7.27
C SER A 86 11.76 4.37 -7.76
N ALA A 87 12.53 4.97 -6.86
CA ALA A 87 13.79 5.63 -7.21
C ALA A 87 14.70 4.66 -7.94
N HIS A 88 15.30 5.11 -9.05
CA HIS A 88 16.19 4.30 -9.91
C HIS A 88 15.63 2.92 -10.30
N ASN A 89 14.30 2.76 -10.25
CA ASN A 89 13.63 1.48 -10.49
C ASN A 89 14.10 0.33 -9.57
N PHE A 90 14.49 0.64 -8.33
CA PHE A 90 14.99 -0.35 -7.37
C PHE A 90 13.96 -1.38 -6.95
N GLN A 91 12.66 -1.03 -7.01
CA GLN A 91 11.53 -1.92 -6.69
C GLN A 91 11.70 -2.62 -5.32
N PRO A 92 11.98 -1.89 -4.23
CA PRO A 92 12.34 -2.47 -2.94
C PRO A 92 11.15 -3.07 -2.18
N VAL A 93 9.92 -2.79 -2.63
CA VAL A 93 8.69 -3.10 -1.90
C VAL A 93 8.46 -4.61 -1.84
N LYS A 94 8.32 -5.11 -0.63
CA LYS A 94 7.88 -6.47 -0.33
C LYS A 94 6.54 -6.40 0.40
N TRP A 95 5.77 -7.48 0.30
CA TRP A 95 4.39 -7.53 0.77
C TRP A 95 4.21 -8.66 1.77
N LEU A 96 3.62 -8.35 2.92
CA LEU A 96 3.06 -9.32 3.85
C LEU A 96 1.54 -9.17 3.83
N VAL A 97 0.84 -10.27 3.61
CA VAL A 97 -0.62 -10.32 3.68
C VAL A 97 -1.02 -11.09 4.93
N ILE A 98 -1.60 -10.41 5.91
CA ILE A 98 -2.28 -11.03 7.04
C ILE A 98 -3.67 -11.41 6.55
N TYR A 99 -3.82 -12.69 6.20
CA TYR A 99 -4.95 -13.16 5.42
C TYR A 99 -6.12 -13.62 6.27
N GLU A 100 -5.85 -14.37 7.35
CA GLU A 100 -6.92 -14.89 8.19
C GLU A 100 -7.45 -13.81 9.14
N ARG A 101 -8.77 -13.74 9.28
CA ARG A 101 -9.44 -12.75 10.13
C ARG A 101 -8.99 -12.86 11.59
N ASP A 102 -8.88 -14.08 12.11
CA ASP A 102 -8.45 -14.30 13.49
C ASP A 102 -7.02 -13.81 13.70
N GLU A 103 -6.17 -13.94 12.69
CA GLU A 103 -4.82 -13.40 12.71
C GLU A 103 -4.83 -11.87 12.68
N VAL A 104 -5.69 -11.23 11.88
CA VAL A 104 -5.87 -9.78 11.90
C VAL A 104 -6.29 -9.30 13.29
N GLN A 105 -7.23 -10.00 13.94
CA GLN A 105 -7.69 -9.67 15.30
C GLN A 105 -6.57 -9.90 16.32
N ARG A 106 -5.81 -10.97 16.21
CA ARG A 106 -4.65 -11.24 17.06
C ARG A 106 -3.62 -10.11 16.95
N MET A 107 -3.30 -9.69 15.74
CA MET A 107 -2.39 -8.56 15.48
C MET A 107 -2.94 -7.22 15.99
N ALA A 108 -4.26 -7.01 15.92
CA ALA A 108 -4.90 -5.85 16.53
C ALA A 108 -4.73 -5.86 18.07
N GLY A 109 -4.75 -7.04 18.68
CA GLY A 109 -4.44 -7.22 20.10
C GLY A 109 -3.03 -6.72 20.47
N PHE A 110 -1.99 -7.02 19.69
CA PHE A 110 -0.64 -6.46 19.91
C PHE A 110 -0.63 -4.93 19.85
N VAL A 111 -1.45 -4.32 18.98
CA VAL A 111 -1.58 -2.85 18.93
C VAL A 111 -2.21 -2.32 20.23
N ILE A 112 -3.22 -2.99 20.77
CA ILE A 112 -3.85 -2.63 22.04
C ILE A 112 -2.86 -2.79 23.21
N ASP A 113 -2.05 -3.85 23.24
CA ASP A 113 -1.03 -4.04 24.26
C ASP A 113 0.05 -2.95 24.21
N TRP A 114 0.46 -2.54 23.00
CA TRP A 114 1.30 -1.35 22.81
C TRP A 114 0.65 -0.08 23.39
N MET A 115 -0.64 0.14 23.11
CA MET A 115 -1.35 1.32 23.62
C MET A 115 -1.46 1.29 25.15
N ARG A 116 -1.75 0.14 25.75
CA ARG A 116 -1.74 -0.05 27.21
C ARG A 116 -0.40 0.24 27.83
N HIS A 117 0.68 -0.20 27.17
CA HIS A 117 2.05 0.12 27.60
C HIS A 117 2.30 1.64 27.57
N LEU A 118 1.95 2.34 26.47
CA LEU A 118 2.09 3.80 26.38
C LEU A 118 1.27 4.56 27.43
N ILE A 119 0.07 4.08 27.74
CA ILE A 119 -0.78 4.67 28.80
C ILE A 119 -0.10 4.50 30.16
N LYS A 120 0.45 3.34 30.45
CA LYS A 120 1.16 3.06 31.72
C LYS A 120 2.40 3.95 31.88
N GLU A 121 3.12 4.22 30.78
CA GLU A 121 4.33 5.06 30.77
C GLU A 121 4.01 6.56 30.65
N ASP A 122 2.74 6.96 30.72
CA ASP A 122 2.26 8.34 30.58
C ASP A 122 2.82 9.07 29.33
N SER A 123 2.87 8.34 28.23
CA SER A 123 3.45 8.84 26.98
C SER A 123 2.63 10.02 26.39
N PRO A 124 3.28 11.04 25.83
CA PRO A 124 2.60 12.12 25.10
C PRO A 124 1.69 11.64 23.96
N LEU A 125 1.95 10.45 23.41
CA LEU A 125 1.14 9.84 22.38
C LEU A 125 -0.27 9.48 22.85
N VAL A 126 -0.48 9.31 24.16
CA VAL A 126 -1.78 8.94 24.74
C VAL A 126 -2.84 9.99 24.38
N ALA A 127 -2.55 11.26 24.61
CA ALA A 127 -3.44 12.35 24.27
C ALA A 127 -3.48 12.59 22.75
N ALA A 128 -2.32 12.63 22.08
CA ALA A 128 -2.20 12.92 20.65
C ALA A 128 -2.97 11.92 19.78
N MET A 129 -3.00 10.64 20.16
CA MET A 129 -3.66 9.56 19.42
C MET A 129 -4.98 9.09 20.07
N ASN A 130 -5.42 9.72 21.17
CA ASN A 130 -6.63 9.37 21.92
C ASN A 130 -6.67 7.89 22.34
N LEU A 131 -5.55 7.35 22.86
CA LEU A 131 -5.35 5.93 23.11
C LEU A 131 -6.31 5.36 24.14
N ASN A 132 -6.64 6.12 25.20
CA ASN A 132 -7.61 5.68 26.22
C ASN A 132 -8.95 5.28 25.60
N ARG A 133 -9.46 6.10 24.67
CA ARG A 133 -10.73 5.81 23.96
C ARG A 133 -10.62 4.54 23.11
N VAL A 134 -9.48 4.35 22.45
CA VAL A 134 -9.27 3.17 21.60
C VAL A 134 -9.23 1.89 22.42
N VAL A 135 -8.52 1.91 23.57
CA VAL A 135 -8.46 0.76 24.49
C VAL A 135 -9.81 0.47 25.09
N SER A 136 -10.54 1.48 25.63
CA SER A 136 -11.90 1.27 26.14
C SER A 136 -12.84 0.68 25.10
N SER A 137 -12.81 1.19 23.86
CA SER A 137 -13.62 0.68 22.76
C SER A 137 -13.34 -0.78 22.44
N TRP A 138 -12.06 -1.18 22.50
CA TRP A 138 -11.66 -2.57 22.34
C TRP A 138 -12.20 -3.47 23.45
N GLU A 139 -12.17 -3.03 24.72
CA GLU A 139 -12.69 -3.74 25.85
C GLU A 139 -14.23 -3.91 25.80
N GLU A 140 -14.91 -2.99 25.11
CA GLU A 140 -16.33 -3.08 24.77
C GLU A 140 -16.61 -3.98 23.54
N GLY A 141 -15.58 -4.60 22.94
CA GLY A 141 -15.71 -5.47 21.78
C GLY A 141 -15.72 -4.75 20.43
N ASN A 142 -15.36 -3.45 20.37
CA ASN A 142 -15.33 -2.69 19.14
C ASN A 142 -13.90 -2.51 18.64
N ASP A 143 -13.58 -3.09 17.51
CA ASP A 143 -12.26 -2.95 16.88
C ASP A 143 -12.11 -1.60 16.16
N LEU A 144 -11.41 -0.66 16.78
CA LEU A 144 -11.01 0.62 16.17
C LEU A 144 -9.63 0.54 15.48
N ILE A 145 -8.90 -0.56 15.63
CA ILE A 145 -7.56 -0.77 15.05
C ILE A 145 -7.68 -1.17 13.58
N CYS A 146 -8.26 -2.33 13.33
CA CYS A 146 -8.42 -2.91 12.00
C CYS A 146 -9.86 -2.83 11.47
N ARG A 147 -10.82 -2.30 12.26
CA ARG A 147 -12.22 -2.10 11.85
C ARG A 147 -12.90 -3.38 11.38
N ASN A 148 -12.55 -4.51 11.98
CA ASN A 148 -12.99 -5.83 11.56
C ASN A 148 -12.71 -6.11 10.06
N ALA A 149 -11.69 -5.50 9.48
CA ALA A 149 -11.26 -5.82 8.13
C ALA A 149 -10.86 -7.30 8.04
N PRO A 150 -11.22 -7.99 6.95
CA PRO A 150 -10.85 -9.40 6.80
C PRO A 150 -9.35 -9.59 6.59
N HIS A 151 -8.65 -8.58 6.05
CA HIS A 151 -7.24 -8.65 5.72
C HIS A 151 -6.50 -7.35 6.04
N VAL A 152 -5.21 -7.47 6.38
CA VAL A 152 -4.28 -6.36 6.43
C VAL A 152 -3.10 -6.67 5.51
N ILE A 153 -2.76 -5.72 4.63
CA ILE A 153 -1.61 -5.80 3.74
C ILE A 153 -0.56 -4.84 4.28
N VAL A 154 0.64 -5.35 4.52
CA VAL A 154 1.78 -4.60 5.06
C VAL A 154 2.87 -4.55 4.02
N THR A 155 3.45 -3.36 3.80
CA THR A 155 4.66 -3.22 2.99
C THR A 155 5.89 -3.16 3.88
N HIS A 156 6.93 -3.86 3.46
CA HIS A 156 8.21 -3.86 4.15
C HIS A 156 9.37 -3.84 3.17
N ALA A 157 10.52 -3.37 3.62
CA ALA A 157 11.76 -3.34 2.86
C ALA A 157 12.94 -3.28 3.84
N HIS A 158 14.16 -3.34 3.31
CA HIS A 158 15.36 -3.23 4.13
C HIS A 158 15.47 -1.84 4.78
N LYS A 159 15.76 -1.79 6.08
CA LYS A 159 15.79 -0.54 6.88
C LYS A 159 16.82 0.49 6.39
N GLU A 160 17.89 0.03 5.72
CA GLU A 160 18.95 0.90 5.20
C GLU A 160 18.61 1.47 3.81
N ASP A 161 17.56 0.98 3.16
CA ASP A 161 17.11 1.53 1.88
C ASP A 161 16.36 2.84 2.09
N ARG A 162 17.06 3.94 1.86
CA ARG A 162 16.53 5.30 2.01
C ARG A 162 15.36 5.62 1.07
N THR A 163 15.17 4.83 0.02
CA THR A 163 14.08 5.02 -0.95
C THR A 163 12.82 4.25 -0.57
N ALA A 164 12.95 3.27 0.33
CA ALA A 164 11.87 2.38 0.73
C ALA A 164 10.64 3.10 1.31
N PRO A 165 10.75 4.12 2.19
CA PRO A 165 9.58 4.79 2.74
C PRO A 165 8.67 5.37 1.65
N ALA A 166 9.26 6.09 0.69
CA ALA A 166 8.50 6.65 -0.43
C ALA A 166 7.95 5.55 -1.36
N ALA A 167 8.77 4.56 -1.73
CA ALA A 167 8.36 3.47 -2.59
C ALA A 167 7.20 2.66 -2.00
N CYS A 168 7.25 2.31 -0.72
CA CYS A 168 6.18 1.60 -0.02
C CYS A 168 4.88 2.43 0.07
N THR A 169 5.00 3.73 0.38
CA THR A 169 3.85 4.64 0.41
C THR A 169 3.18 4.75 -0.96
N ILE A 170 3.95 4.93 -2.03
CA ILE A 170 3.42 5.01 -3.39
C ILE A 170 2.77 3.68 -3.78
N ALA A 171 3.40 2.54 -3.48
CA ALA A 171 2.85 1.22 -3.80
C ALA A 171 1.51 0.96 -3.07
N LEU A 172 1.39 1.33 -1.79
CA LEU A 172 0.12 1.25 -1.06
C LEU A 172 -0.94 2.22 -1.62
N THR A 173 -0.53 3.40 -2.09
CA THR A 173 -1.45 4.33 -2.78
C THR A 173 -1.97 3.72 -4.09
N TYR A 174 -1.11 3.08 -4.88
CA TYR A 174 -1.52 2.34 -6.07
C TYR A 174 -2.49 1.21 -5.72
N LEU A 175 -2.22 0.47 -4.64
CA LEU A 175 -3.11 -0.57 -4.15
C LEU A 175 -4.48 0.00 -3.74
N GLU A 176 -4.51 1.11 -2.98
CA GLU A 176 -5.76 1.75 -2.57
C GLU A 176 -6.59 2.24 -3.76
N LEU A 177 -5.93 2.84 -4.76
CA LEU A 177 -6.59 3.29 -5.98
C LEU A 177 -7.14 2.11 -6.79
N ALA A 178 -6.36 1.06 -6.98
CA ALA A 178 -6.78 -0.13 -7.72
C ALA A 178 -7.90 -0.92 -7.03
N ALA A 179 -8.01 -0.85 -5.69
CA ALA A 179 -8.95 -1.68 -4.92
C ALA A 179 -10.39 -1.59 -5.43
N SER A 180 -10.85 -0.39 -5.84
CA SER A 180 -12.22 -0.19 -6.31
C SER A 180 -12.54 -0.94 -7.62
N SER A 181 -11.55 -1.17 -8.48
CA SER A 181 -11.75 -1.96 -9.71
C SER A 181 -11.84 -3.48 -9.48
N PHE A 182 -11.55 -3.91 -8.25
CA PHE A 182 -11.75 -5.28 -7.77
C PHE A 182 -12.95 -5.42 -6.82
N ASP A 183 -13.86 -4.44 -6.79
CA ASP A 183 -14.97 -4.35 -5.82
C ASP A 183 -14.49 -4.32 -4.35
N LEU A 184 -13.23 -3.97 -4.11
CA LEU A 184 -12.63 -3.89 -2.79
C LEU A 184 -12.56 -2.44 -2.31
N GLY A 185 -12.49 -2.31 -1.00
CA GLY A 185 -12.18 -1.06 -0.33
C GLY A 185 -10.95 -1.20 0.54
N ALA A 186 -10.17 -0.13 0.60
CA ALA A 186 -8.97 -0.09 1.41
C ALA A 186 -8.97 1.13 2.35
N CYS A 187 -8.18 1.04 3.42
CA CYS A 187 -7.92 2.15 4.33
C CYS A 187 -6.57 1.98 5.02
N TRP A 188 -5.82 3.05 5.10
CA TRP A 188 -4.58 3.10 5.88
C TRP A 188 -4.83 2.68 7.32
N ALA A 189 -4.08 1.70 7.82
CA ALA A 189 -4.17 1.15 9.17
C ALA A 189 -3.18 1.88 10.09
N GLY A 190 -3.48 3.15 10.42
CA GLY A 190 -2.54 4.05 11.09
C GLY A 190 -2.07 3.55 12.46
N TYR A 191 -2.96 3.07 13.32
CA TYR A 191 -2.60 2.50 14.62
C TYR A 191 -1.75 1.25 14.48
N PHE A 192 -2.13 0.36 13.56
CA PHE A 192 -1.37 -0.84 13.23
C PHE A 192 0.05 -0.48 12.77
N ASN A 193 0.15 0.45 11.81
CA ASN A 193 1.43 0.90 11.29
C ASN A 193 2.32 1.52 12.38
N ALA A 194 1.75 2.32 13.29
CA ALA A 194 2.51 2.90 14.39
C ALA A 194 3.08 1.83 15.34
N ALA A 195 2.26 0.86 15.75
CA ALA A 195 2.73 -0.24 16.59
C ALA A 195 3.76 -1.13 15.87
N ALA A 196 3.54 -1.45 14.58
CA ALA A 196 4.49 -2.20 13.75
C ALA A 196 5.85 -1.49 13.61
N THR A 197 5.87 -0.17 13.75
CA THR A 197 7.10 0.63 13.68
C THR A 197 7.78 0.80 15.03
N LEU A 198 7.01 0.92 16.13
CA LEU A 198 7.51 1.37 17.42
C LEU A 198 7.50 0.29 18.53
N TRP A 199 6.81 -0.84 18.31
CA TRP A 199 6.61 -1.87 19.33
C TRP A 199 7.35 -3.16 19.00
N PRO A 200 8.50 -3.45 19.69
CA PRO A 200 9.30 -4.63 19.40
C PRO A 200 8.54 -5.96 19.43
N PRO A 201 7.60 -6.23 20.36
CA PRO A 201 6.83 -7.47 20.33
C PRO A 201 6.04 -7.65 19.03
N MET A 202 5.44 -6.57 18.50
CA MET A 202 4.72 -6.62 17.22
C MET A 202 5.66 -6.77 16.02
N GLN A 203 6.85 -6.16 16.07
CA GLN A 203 7.87 -6.33 15.02
C GLN A 203 8.34 -7.77 14.92
N GLN A 204 8.55 -8.44 16.08
CA GLN A 204 8.90 -9.84 16.12
C GLN A 204 7.79 -10.74 15.57
N GLU A 205 6.55 -10.44 15.91
CA GLU A 205 5.38 -11.20 15.48
C GLU A 205 5.12 -11.08 13.96
N LEU A 206 5.41 -9.92 13.36
CA LEU A 206 5.31 -9.72 11.90
C LEU A 206 6.30 -10.61 11.13
N GLY A 207 7.39 -11.07 11.75
CA GLY A 207 8.27 -12.09 11.21
C GLY A 207 8.96 -11.68 9.88
N PHE A 208 9.27 -10.40 9.70
CA PHE A 208 9.96 -9.97 8.50
C PHE A 208 11.36 -10.59 8.37
N PRO A 209 11.86 -10.80 7.14
CA PRO A 209 13.24 -11.19 6.93
C PRO A 209 14.22 -10.23 7.63
N GLU A 210 15.37 -10.75 8.04
CA GLU A 210 16.41 -9.97 8.71
C GLU A 210 16.70 -8.65 7.98
N GLY A 211 16.83 -7.57 8.72
CA GLY A 211 17.07 -6.23 8.21
C GLY A 211 15.85 -5.52 7.61
N ASN A 212 14.70 -6.21 7.44
CA ASN A 212 13.49 -5.58 6.94
C ASN A 212 12.67 -4.98 8.09
N VAL A 213 12.04 -3.85 7.78
CA VAL A 213 11.10 -3.15 8.68
C VAL A 213 9.83 -2.76 7.94
N ASN A 214 8.77 -2.50 8.69
CA ASN A 214 7.50 -2.01 8.18
C ASN A 214 7.62 -0.57 7.64
N PHE A 215 6.95 -0.30 6.50
CA PHE A 215 6.82 1.04 5.92
C PHE A 215 5.38 1.41 5.57
N GLY A 216 4.41 0.65 5.98
CA GLY A 216 3.00 0.96 5.81
C GLY A 216 2.10 -0.26 5.94
N ALA A 217 0.87 -0.03 6.38
CA ALA A 217 -0.15 -1.06 6.49
C ALA A 217 -1.50 -0.57 6.00
N MET A 218 -2.28 -1.44 5.38
CA MET A 218 -3.57 -1.12 4.81
C MET A 218 -4.59 -2.23 5.07
N MET A 219 -5.73 -1.87 5.64
CA MET A 219 -6.90 -2.73 5.76
C MET A 219 -7.54 -2.91 4.39
N VAL A 220 -7.94 -4.13 4.04
CA VAL A 220 -8.56 -4.45 2.73
C VAL A 220 -9.73 -5.41 2.93
N GLY A 221 -10.82 -5.19 2.19
CA GLY A 221 -11.97 -6.08 2.20
C GLY A 221 -13.13 -5.55 1.34
N TYR A 222 -14.21 -6.30 1.23
CA TYR A 222 -15.41 -5.85 0.53
C TYR A 222 -16.13 -4.74 1.32
N PRO A 223 -16.36 -3.54 0.74
CA PRO A 223 -17.05 -2.46 1.44
C PRO A 223 -18.51 -2.83 1.77
N LYS A 224 -18.96 -2.46 2.97
CA LYS A 224 -20.34 -2.68 3.41
C LYS A 224 -21.30 -1.73 2.71
N PHE A 225 -20.84 -0.51 2.40
CA PHE A 225 -21.67 0.55 1.83
C PHE A 225 -21.17 0.97 0.45
N LYS A 226 -22.08 1.36 -0.43
CA LYS A 226 -21.78 2.00 -1.71
C LYS A 226 -21.93 3.51 -1.55
N TYR A 227 -20.90 4.26 -1.94
CA TYR A 227 -20.93 5.72 -1.89
C TYR A 227 -21.65 6.28 -3.12
N GLN A 228 -22.53 7.26 -2.89
CA GLN A 228 -23.40 7.83 -3.92
C GLN A 228 -22.93 9.21 -4.42
N ARG A 229 -21.96 9.84 -3.74
CA ARG A 229 -21.48 11.19 -4.05
C ARG A 229 -19.98 11.30 -3.83
N LEU A 230 -19.36 12.18 -4.59
CA LEU A 230 -17.94 12.55 -4.44
C LEU A 230 -17.85 13.77 -3.50
N PRO A 231 -17.32 13.64 -2.29
CA PRO A 231 -17.20 14.76 -1.36
C PRO A 231 -16.24 15.82 -1.88
N LEU A 232 -16.46 17.06 -1.43
CA LEU A 232 -15.57 18.17 -1.71
C LEU A 232 -14.25 18.05 -0.95
N ARG A 233 -13.25 18.73 -1.44
CA ARG A 233 -11.95 19.01 -0.82
C ARG A 233 -11.72 20.52 -0.83
N ASN A 234 -10.81 20.99 -0.01
CA ASN A 234 -10.30 22.34 -0.11
C ASN A 234 -9.64 22.57 -1.47
N ASP A 235 -9.69 23.80 -1.95
CA ASP A 235 -9.00 24.18 -3.17
C ASP A 235 -7.48 24.02 -3.02
N ALA A 236 -6.81 23.79 -4.13
CA ALA A 236 -5.35 23.69 -4.13
C ALA A 236 -4.73 25.08 -3.98
N GLU A 237 -3.82 25.23 -3.03
CA GLU A 237 -2.97 26.44 -2.92
C GLU A 237 -1.78 26.27 -3.86
N ILE A 238 -1.71 27.10 -4.92
CA ILE A 238 -0.70 26.98 -5.98
C ILE A 238 0.11 28.27 -6.06
N ILE A 239 1.41 28.16 -6.01
CA ILE A 239 2.33 29.27 -6.26
C ILE A 239 2.94 29.08 -7.65
N TRP A 240 2.68 30.02 -8.54
CA TRP A 240 3.30 30.07 -9.87
C TRP A 240 4.54 30.96 -9.83
N ARG A 241 5.67 30.48 -10.39
CA ARG A 241 6.93 31.23 -10.48
C ARG A 241 7.42 31.28 -11.91
#